data_2c09804ffea69c1bf5ebe78dc6abb6b2
#
_entry.id   2c09804ffea69c1bf5ebe78dc6abb6b2
#
_cell.length_a   1.000
_cell.length_b   1.000
_cell.length_c   1.000
_cell.angle_alpha   90.00
_cell.angle_beta   90.00
_cell.angle_gamma   90.00
#
_symmetry.space_group_name_H-M   'P 1'
#
loop_
_entity.id
_entity.type
_entity.pdbx_description
1 polymer ?
#
loop_
_entity_poly.entity_id
_entity_poly.type
_entity_poly.pdbx_seq_one_letter_code
_entity_poly.pdbx_strand_id
1 'polypeptide(L)'
;MNIFYYDIAVGLPLRQCFTYKSKVIIKKGTRVIVPFGKKSIVGIVIKKISNPDSLKGLKEIISIADDYPCFDKSSFETILWAADYYHHPIGEVFFSFVPTLLRKNNNKTISALKKFSEYQLNERDKKFKLTKEQKATLSKLNKVKQFSPSLIYGVTGSGKTEIYLQLAEKFIQKNKSILILVPEINLIPQVLKRFKDRFSGEIGVYHSRQTPNQRLKVWLKS
;
A
#
# COMPACT_ATOMS: atom_id res chain seq x y z
N MET A 1 -32.95 -16.06 -5.71
CA MET A 1 -31.63 -15.37 -5.81
C MET A 1 -31.10 -15.16 -4.42
N ASN A 2 -29.86 -15.58 -4.15
CA ASN A 2 -29.26 -15.35 -2.83
C ASN A 2 -28.88 -13.88 -2.67
N ILE A 3 -29.27 -13.28 -1.55
CA ILE A 3 -28.89 -11.92 -1.18
C ILE A 3 -27.80 -12.01 -0.12
N PHE A 4 -26.74 -11.24 -0.32
CA PHE A 4 -25.60 -11.14 0.60
C PHE A 4 -25.55 -9.74 1.21
N TYR A 5 -25.13 -9.66 2.45
CA TYR A 5 -25.04 -8.39 3.20
C TYR A 5 -23.60 -8.08 3.54
N TYR A 6 -23.24 -6.81 3.48
CA TYR A 6 -21.87 -6.34 3.68
C TYR A 6 -21.83 -5.07 4.51
N ASP A 7 -20.94 -5.05 5.47
CA ASP A 7 -20.51 -3.79 6.11
C ASP A 7 -19.51 -3.08 5.22
N ILE A 8 -19.80 -1.83 4.92
CA ILE A 8 -19.01 -0.99 4.02
C ILE A 8 -18.56 0.26 4.76
N ALA A 9 -17.25 0.51 4.74
CA ALA A 9 -16.66 1.74 5.22
C ALA A 9 -16.64 2.77 4.10
N VAL A 10 -17.09 3.98 4.38
CA VAL A 10 -17.12 5.11 3.44
C VAL A 10 -16.09 6.17 3.87
N GLY A 11 -15.45 6.84 2.91
CA GLY A 11 -14.41 7.86 3.18
C GLY A 11 -14.98 9.17 3.74
N LEU A 12 -15.70 9.06 4.83
CA LEU A 12 -16.31 10.16 5.57
C LEU A 12 -15.91 10.08 7.06
N PRO A 13 -15.97 11.16 7.82
CA PRO A 13 -15.61 11.17 9.25
C PRO A 13 -16.67 10.48 10.13
N LEU A 14 -17.04 9.27 9.75
CA LEU A 14 -18.02 8.45 10.43
C LEU A 14 -17.35 7.18 10.97
N ARG A 15 -17.52 6.92 12.26
CA ARG A 15 -16.89 5.78 12.93
C ARG A 15 -17.52 4.43 12.60
N GLN A 16 -18.76 4.44 12.14
CA GLN A 16 -19.51 3.22 11.82
C GLN A 16 -19.38 2.82 10.36
N CYS A 17 -19.48 1.52 10.11
CA CYS A 17 -19.75 0.99 8.79
C CYS A 17 -21.25 1.02 8.49
N PHE A 18 -21.59 0.94 7.21
CA PHE A 18 -22.99 0.91 6.76
C PHE A 18 -23.26 -0.40 6.05
N THR A 19 -24.40 -1.02 6.38
CA THR A 19 -24.79 -2.29 5.79
C THR A 19 -25.51 -2.08 4.46
N TYR A 20 -25.05 -2.80 3.45
CA TYR A 20 -25.65 -2.84 2.11
C TYR A 20 -25.90 -4.29 1.67
N LYS A 21 -26.85 -4.47 0.75
CA LYS A 21 -27.14 -5.78 0.13
C LYS A 21 -26.53 -5.88 -1.26
N SER A 22 -26.23 -7.11 -1.69
CA SER A 22 -25.75 -7.45 -3.02
C SER A 22 -26.26 -8.80 -3.46
N LYS A 23 -26.47 -8.98 -4.77
CA LYS A 23 -26.81 -10.27 -5.39
C LYS A 23 -25.59 -11.12 -5.69
N VAL A 24 -24.41 -10.57 -5.58
CA VAL A 24 -23.13 -11.24 -5.86
C VAL A 24 -22.24 -11.27 -4.63
N ILE A 25 -21.34 -12.27 -4.60
CA ILE A 25 -20.34 -12.38 -3.54
C ILE A 25 -19.20 -11.41 -3.80
N ILE A 26 -18.90 -10.58 -2.79
CA ILE A 26 -17.84 -9.57 -2.86
C ILE A 26 -16.80 -9.88 -1.78
N LYS A 27 -15.52 -9.85 -2.17
CA LYS A 27 -14.41 -10.07 -1.23
C LYS A 27 -14.17 -8.84 -0.38
N LYS A 28 -13.73 -9.03 0.88
CA LYS A 28 -13.29 -7.95 1.76
C LYS A 28 -12.12 -7.16 1.10
N GLY A 29 -12.09 -5.86 1.32
CA GLY A 29 -11.09 -4.96 0.73
C GLY A 29 -11.40 -4.51 -0.69
N THR A 30 -12.51 -4.97 -1.31
CA THR A 30 -12.93 -4.52 -2.64
C THR A 30 -13.61 -3.16 -2.56
N ARG A 31 -13.32 -2.26 -3.50
CA ARG A 31 -14.05 -1.00 -3.65
C ARG A 31 -15.40 -1.25 -4.31
N VAL A 32 -16.40 -0.59 -3.80
CA VAL A 32 -17.76 -0.64 -4.31
C VAL A 32 -18.34 0.76 -4.41
N ILE A 33 -19.33 0.95 -5.27
CA ILE A 33 -20.12 2.17 -5.35
C ILE A 33 -21.42 1.94 -4.60
N VAL A 34 -21.70 2.80 -3.63
CA VAL A 34 -22.88 2.70 -2.78
C VAL A 34 -23.70 3.99 -2.77
N PRO A 35 -25.02 3.91 -2.66
CA PRO A 35 -25.85 5.10 -2.47
C PRO A 35 -25.72 5.61 -1.03
N PHE A 36 -25.36 6.88 -0.88
CA PHE A 36 -25.23 7.55 0.42
C PHE A 36 -25.92 8.91 0.39
N GLY A 37 -27.02 9.05 1.14
CA GLY A 37 -27.91 10.19 0.99
C GLY A 37 -28.46 10.29 -0.43
N LYS A 38 -28.26 11.46 -1.05
CA LYS A 38 -28.63 11.74 -2.46
C LYS A 38 -27.49 11.49 -3.47
N LYS A 39 -26.33 11.01 -3.00
CA LYS A 39 -25.14 10.80 -3.83
C LYS A 39 -24.78 9.32 -3.89
N SER A 40 -23.97 8.95 -4.87
CA SER A 40 -23.24 7.68 -4.89
C SER A 40 -21.77 7.93 -4.59
N ILE A 41 -21.21 7.15 -3.67
CA ILE A 41 -19.84 7.29 -3.20
C ILE A 41 -19.09 5.96 -3.25
N VAL A 42 -17.78 6.03 -3.23
CA VAL A 42 -16.93 4.84 -3.11
C VAL A 42 -16.92 4.39 -1.66
N GLY A 43 -17.10 3.09 -1.44
CA GLY A 43 -16.91 2.41 -0.17
C GLY A 43 -15.94 1.26 -0.29
N ILE A 44 -15.45 0.77 0.85
CA ILE A 44 -14.61 -0.43 0.96
C ILE A 44 -15.39 -1.50 1.72
N VAL A 45 -15.47 -2.70 1.16
CA VAL A 45 -16.10 -3.86 1.82
C VAL A 45 -15.23 -4.30 3.00
N ILE A 46 -15.77 -4.22 4.22
CA ILE A 46 -15.07 -4.59 5.45
C ILE A 46 -15.30 -6.05 5.79
N LYS A 47 -16.55 -6.47 5.82
CA LYS A 47 -16.93 -7.87 6.09
C LYS A 47 -18.27 -8.23 5.48
N LYS A 48 -18.48 -9.53 5.25
CA LYS A 48 -19.78 -10.11 4.97
C LYS A 48 -20.53 -10.33 6.30
N ILE A 49 -21.84 -10.07 6.29
CA ILE A 49 -22.70 -10.25 7.45
C ILE A 49 -23.71 -11.36 7.14
N SER A 50 -23.91 -12.25 8.09
CA SER A 50 -24.90 -13.34 7.95
C SER A 50 -26.31 -12.86 8.31
N ASN A 51 -26.43 -12.11 9.43
CA ASN A 51 -27.69 -11.58 9.95
C ASN A 51 -27.55 -10.08 10.21
N PRO A 52 -28.02 -9.21 9.30
CA PRO A 52 -28.04 -7.77 9.58
C PRO A 52 -29.12 -7.46 10.65
N ASP A 53 -28.84 -6.46 11.49
CA ASP A 53 -29.74 -6.04 12.59
C ASP A 53 -31.11 -5.63 12.11
N SER A 54 -31.22 -5.12 10.86
CA SER A 54 -32.49 -4.82 10.21
C SER A 54 -32.39 -5.05 8.72
N LEU A 55 -33.39 -5.72 8.15
CA LEU A 55 -33.55 -5.89 6.70
C LEU A 55 -34.30 -4.72 6.06
N LYS A 56 -35.02 -3.91 6.87
CA LYS A 56 -35.83 -2.79 6.35
C LYS A 56 -34.92 -1.65 5.91
N GLY A 57 -35.15 -1.17 4.69
CA GLY A 57 -34.46 0.02 4.17
C GLY A 57 -33.02 -0.20 3.70
N LEU A 58 -32.49 -1.45 3.71
CA LEU A 58 -31.16 -1.74 3.20
C LEU A 58 -31.05 -1.42 1.71
N LYS A 59 -30.15 -0.53 1.38
CA LYS A 59 -29.84 -0.14 0.01
C LYS A 59 -28.95 -1.19 -0.65
N GLU A 60 -29.08 -1.31 -1.97
CA GLU A 60 -28.26 -2.21 -2.77
C GLU A 60 -26.94 -1.52 -3.16
N ILE A 61 -25.85 -2.30 -3.23
CA ILE A 61 -24.58 -1.86 -3.83
C ILE A 61 -24.83 -1.58 -5.30
N ILE A 62 -24.50 -0.39 -5.77
CA ILE A 62 -24.75 0.03 -7.17
C ILE A 62 -23.85 -0.75 -8.13
N SER A 63 -22.56 -0.82 -7.83
CA SER A 63 -21.58 -1.54 -8.65
C SER A 63 -20.32 -1.89 -7.87
N ILE A 64 -19.61 -2.91 -8.35
CA ILE A 64 -18.28 -3.27 -7.89
C ILE A 64 -17.28 -2.46 -8.72
N ALA A 65 -16.38 -1.74 -8.06
CA ALA A 65 -15.43 -0.86 -8.74
C ALA A 65 -14.16 -1.60 -9.22
N ASP A 66 -13.83 -2.75 -8.61
CA ASP A 66 -12.61 -3.50 -8.92
C ASP A 66 -12.87 -5.00 -8.98
N ASP A 67 -12.17 -5.71 -9.84
CA ASP A 67 -12.28 -7.17 -10.01
C ASP A 67 -11.64 -7.95 -8.85
N TYR A 68 -10.80 -7.30 -8.05
CA TYR A 68 -10.11 -7.89 -6.89
C TYR A 68 -9.90 -6.86 -5.77
N PRO A 69 -9.65 -7.34 -4.54
CA PRO A 69 -9.43 -6.46 -3.39
C PRO A 69 -8.25 -5.49 -3.60
N CYS A 70 -8.39 -4.26 -3.10
CA CYS A 70 -7.33 -3.25 -3.13
C CYS A 70 -6.16 -3.55 -2.20
N PHE A 71 -6.40 -4.38 -1.19
CA PHE A 71 -5.47 -4.66 -0.10
C PHE A 71 -5.28 -6.16 0.03
N ASP A 72 -4.04 -6.60 0.25
CA ASP A 72 -3.78 -7.94 0.74
C ASP A 72 -4.23 -8.11 2.20
N LYS A 73 -4.17 -9.33 2.71
CA LYS A 73 -4.62 -9.64 4.08
C LYS A 73 -3.86 -8.83 5.13
N SER A 74 -2.54 -8.71 5.00
CA SER A 74 -1.68 -8.02 5.97
C SER A 74 -1.95 -6.52 6.01
N SER A 75 -2.03 -5.89 4.84
CA SER A 75 -2.37 -4.46 4.72
C SER A 75 -3.76 -4.17 5.26
N PHE A 76 -4.73 -5.02 4.94
CA PHE A 76 -6.11 -4.87 5.42
C PHE A 76 -6.18 -4.92 6.95
N GLU A 77 -5.53 -5.91 7.58
CA GLU A 77 -5.49 -6.06 9.04
C GLU A 77 -4.73 -4.89 9.71
N THR A 78 -3.65 -4.40 9.09
CA THR A 78 -2.91 -3.23 9.57
C THR A 78 -3.77 -1.96 9.55
N ILE A 79 -4.59 -1.78 8.50
CA ILE A 79 -5.50 -0.63 8.41
C ILE A 79 -6.58 -0.70 9.49
N LEU A 80 -7.16 -1.89 9.74
CA LEU A 80 -8.13 -2.09 10.83
C LEU A 80 -7.50 -1.78 12.18
N TRP A 81 -6.32 -2.31 12.45
CA TRP A 81 -5.57 -2.02 13.66
C TRP A 81 -5.31 -0.52 13.82
N ALA A 82 -4.89 0.18 12.77
CA ALA A 82 -4.63 1.61 12.82
C ALA A 82 -5.90 2.42 13.12
N ALA A 83 -7.05 2.05 12.54
CA ALA A 83 -8.32 2.69 12.83
C ALA A 83 -8.72 2.56 14.31
N ASP A 84 -8.52 1.37 14.87
CA ASP A 84 -8.81 1.09 16.28
C ASP A 84 -7.80 1.79 17.21
N TYR A 85 -6.52 1.60 16.99
CA TYR A 85 -5.44 2.15 17.83
C TYR A 85 -5.45 3.67 17.90
N TYR A 86 -5.67 4.35 16.79
CA TYR A 86 -5.73 5.82 16.74
C TYR A 86 -7.15 6.38 16.94
N HIS A 87 -8.14 5.54 17.23
CA HIS A 87 -9.54 5.92 17.39
C HIS A 87 -10.07 6.78 16.22
N HIS A 88 -9.63 6.48 15.00
CA HIS A 88 -9.97 7.26 13.80
C HIS A 88 -11.06 6.58 12.98
N PRO A 89 -11.94 7.36 12.29
CA PRO A 89 -12.98 6.78 11.44
C PRO A 89 -12.43 5.78 10.43
N ILE A 90 -12.92 4.54 10.48
CA ILE A 90 -12.40 3.41 9.70
C ILE A 90 -12.35 3.71 8.19
N GLY A 91 -13.38 4.39 7.67
CA GLY A 91 -13.42 4.77 6.26
C GLY A 91 -12.29 5.73 5.88
N GLU A 92 -12.03 6.76 6.69
CA GLU A 92 -10.96 7.71 6.43
C GLU A 92 -9.58 7.03 6.45
N VAL A 93 -9.36 6.08 7.39
CA VAL A 93 -8.11 5.31 7.44
C VAL A 93 -7.94 4.48 6.17
N PHE A 94 -8.94 3.69 5.76
CA PHE A 94 -8.86 2.94 4.51
C PHE A 94 -8.58 3.84 3.29
N PHE A 95 -9.30 4.96 3.21
CA PHE A 95 -9.12 5.89 2.09
C PHE A 95 -7.79 6.65 2.14
N SER A 96 -7.11 6.75 3.29
CA SER A 96 -5.75 7.32 3.34
C SER A 96 -4.73 6.44 2.60
N PHE A 97 -4.94 5.13 2.57
CA PHE A 97 -4.10 4.17 1.84
C PHE A 97 -4.45 4.06 0.34
N VAL A 98 -5.58 4.62 -0.09
CA VAL A 98 -6.02 4.60 -1.49
C VAL A 98 -5.64 5.91 -2.19
N PRO A 99 -4.99 5.87 -3.36
CA PRO A 99 -4.70 7.08 -4.14
C PRO A 99 -5.95 7.93 -4.42
N THR A 100 -5.80 9.25 -4.39
CA THR A 100 -6.92 10.19 -4.50
C THR A 100 -7.80 9.98 -5.74
N LEU A 101 -7.21 9.53 -6.85
CA LEU A 101 -7.95 9.24 -8.09
C LEU A 101 -8.88 8.01 -7.96
N LEU A 102 -8.60 7.10 -7.03
CA LEU A 102 -9.42 5.93 -6.77
C LEU A 102 -10.47 6.15 -5.68
N ARG A 103 -10.44 7.31 -4.99
CA ARG A 103 -11.42 7.66 -3.95
C ARG A 103 -12.73 8.21 -4.52
N LYS A 104 -12.75 8.56 -5.80
CA LYS A 104 -13.92 9.14 -6.46
C LYS A 104 -14.61 8.09 -7.34
N ASN A 105 -15.93 8.22 -7.48
CA ASN A 105 -16.71 7.44 -8.44
C ASN A 105 -16.39 7.94 -9.87
N ASN A 106 -15.39 7.35 -10.51
CA ASN A 106 -14.86 7.78 -11.81
C ASN A 106 -14.44 6.56 -12.62
N ASN A 107 -15.20 5.59 -12.86
CA ASN A 107 -14.97 4.42 -13.75
C ASN A 107 -13.51 3.92 -13.88
N LYS A 108 -12.58 4.35 -12.97
CA LYS A 108 -11.19 3.90 -12.93
C LYS A 108 -11.11 2.65 -12.07
N THR A 109 -10.97 1.50 -12.72
CA THR A 109 -10.75 0.22 -12.05
C THR A 109 -9.27 -0.05 -11.88
N ILE A 110 -8.90 -0.76 -10.83
CA ILE A 110 -7.50 -1.18 -10.61
C ILE A 110 -7.04 -2.10 -11.74
N SER A 111 -7.90 -3.02 -12.20
CA SER A 111 -7.61 -3.95 -13.29
C SER A 111 -7.30 -3.26 -14.61
N ALA A 112 -8.06 -2.22 -14.97
CA ALA A 112 -7.78 -1.43 -16.18
C ALA A 112 -6.45 -0.68 -16.12
N LEU A 113 -5.96 -0.41 -14.91
CA LEU A 113 -4.73 0.34 -14.67
C LEU A 113 -3.49 -0.55 -14.44
N LYS A 114 -3.67 -1.83 -14.09
CA LYS A 114 -2.58 -2.82 -13.85
C LYS A 114 -1.88 -3.33 -15.12
N LYS A 115 -2.07 -2.74 -16.27
CA LYS A 115 -1.26 -3.01 -17.49
C LYS A 115 0.22 -2.59 -17.37
N PHE A 116 0.69 -2.28 -16.16
CA PHE A 116 2.07 -1.92 -15.91
C PHE A 116 2.88 -3.17 -15.53
N SER A 117 4.01 -3.37 -16.23
CA SER A 117 4.98 -4.41 -15.89
C SER A 117 5.47 -4.25 -14.45
N GLU A 118 5.66 -5.36 -13.75
CA GLU A 118 6.33 -5.39 -12.45
C GLU A 118 7.71 -4.74 -12.53
N TYR A 119 8.16 -4.15 -11.42
CA TYR A 119 9.52 -3.63 -11.33
C TYR A 119 10.50 -4.81 -11.35
N GLN A 120 11.29 -4.91 -12.41
CA GLN A 120 12.44 -5.79 -12.44
C GLN A 120 13.71 -4.97 -12.21
N LEU A 121 14.42 -5.26 -11.14
CA LEU A 121 15.70 -4.65 -10.83
C LEU A 121 16.81 -5.68 -11.05
N ASN A 122 17.77 -5.33 -11.90
CA ASN A 122 18.98 -6.11 -12.11
C ASN A 122 20.17 -5.38 -11.50
N GLU A 123 21.18 -6.13 -11.09
CA GLU A 123 22.41 -5.53 -10.56
C GLU A 123 23.26 -4.90 -11.66
N ARG A 124 23.95 -3.82 -11.34
CA ARG A 124 25.06 -3.27 -12.11
C ARG A 124 26.36 -3.51 -11.33
N ASP A 125 27.44 -3.85 -12.03
CA ASP A 125 28.71 -4.34 -11.46
C ASP A 125 29.55 -3.35 -10.64
N LYS A 126 28.98 -2.38 -9.94
CA LYS A 126 29.74 -1.42 -9.13
C LYS A 126 29.56 -1.69 -7.63
N LYS A 127 30.29 -2.71 -7.11
CA LYS A 127 30.36 -2.96 -5.67
C LYS A 127 31.57 -2.26 -5.05
N PHE A 128 31.32 -1.42 -4.04
CA PHE A 128 32.42 -0.89 -3.23
C PHE A 128 32.86 -1.95 -2.21
N LYS A 129 34.19 -2.02 -2.00
CA LYS A 129 34.74 -2.89 -0.92
C LYS A 129 34.34 -2.33 0.43
N LEU A 130 33.65 -3.14 1.22
CA LEU A 130 33.26 -2.77 2.59
C LEU A 130 34.49 -2.76 3.52
N THR A 131 34.50 -1.83 4.46
CA THR A 131 35.43 -1.85 5.59
C THR A 131 35.14 -3.04 6.51
N LYS A 132 36.03 -3.35 7.44
CA LYS A 132 35.84 -4.43 8.42
C LYS A 132 34.56 -4.22 9.25
N GLU A 133 34.30 -2.98 9.69
CA GLU A 133 33.13 -2.61 10.49
C GLU A 133 31.83 -2.73 9.69
N GLN A 134 31.82 -2.27 8.43
CA GLN A 134 30.68 -2.41 7.55
C GLN A 134 30.34 -3.86 7.26
N LYS A 135 31.37 -4.73 7.05
CA LYS A 135 31.18 -6.18 6.88
C LYS A 135 30.59 -6.82 8.13
N ALA A 136 31.07 -6.46 9.30
CA ALA A 136 30.55 -6.97 10.57
C ALA A 136 29.07 -6.56 10.76
N THR A 137 28.73 -5.31 10.47
CA THR A 137 27.36 -4.78 10.53
C THR A 137 26.45 -5.55 9.56
N LEU A 138 26.85 -5.67 8.30
CA LEU A 138 26.08 -6.40 7.29
C LEU A 138 25.88 -7.88 7.67
N SER A 139 26.93 -8.51 8.24
CA SER A 139 26.83 -9.89 8.72
C SER A 139 25.79 -10.05 9.84
N LYS A 140 25.73 -9.10 10.79
CA LYS A 140 24.70 -9.11 11.85
C LYS A 140 23.30 -8.96 11.25
N LEU A 141 23.09 -8.00 10.36
CA LEU A 141 21.79 -7.77 9.69
C LEU A 141 21.34 -8.99 8.87
N ASN A 142 22.28 -9.69 8.25
CA ASN A 142 22.00 -10.86 7.45
C ASN A 142 21.53 -12.10 8.25
N LYS A 143 21.81 -12.15 9.55
CA LYS A 143 21.38 -13.23 10.45
C LYS A 143 19.93 -13.08 10.90
N VAL A 144 19.34 -11.91 10.72
CA VAL A 144 17.95 -11.63 11.09
C VAL A 144 17.01 -12.42 10.17
N LYS A 145 16.20 -13.33 10.74
CA LYS A 145 15.28 -14.20 9.99
C LYS A 145 13.82 -13.73 10.06
N GLN A 146 13.48 -12.96 11.08
CA GLN A 146 12.12 -12.46 11.32
C GLN A 146 12.12 -10.93 11.35
N PHE A 147 10.95 -10.32 11.49
CA PHE A 147 10.85 -8.88 11.71
C PHE A 147 11.68 -8.48 12.94
N SER A 148 12.64 -7.59 12.73
CA SER A 148 13.49 -7.07 13.78
C SER A 148 13.93 -5.65 13.45
N PRO A 149 13.61 -4.66 14.29
CA PRO A 149 14.15 -3.32 14.12
C PRO A 149 15.66 -3.34 14.38
N SER A 150 16.42 -2.70 13.51
CA SER A 150 17.87 -2.59 13.62
C SER A 150 18.32 -1.15 13.43
N LEU A 151 19.11 -0.62 14.34
CA LEU A 151 19.70 0.69 14.23
C LEU A 151 21.14 0.61 13.71
N ILE A 152 21.42 1.25 12.56
CA ILE A 152 22.77 1.43 12.06
C ILE A 152 23.28 2.79 12.51
N TYR A 153 24.13 2.81 13.53
CA TYR A 153 24.73 4.01 14.05
C TYR A 153 26.07 4.30 13.35
N GLY A 154 26.33 5.57 13.03
CA GLY A 154 27.58 6.00 12.41
C GLY A 154 27.52 7.46 11.97
N VAL A 155 28.69 8.12 11.95
CA VAL A 155 28.81 9.52 11.52
C VAL A 155 28.45 9.72 10.05
N THR A 156 28.22 10.95 9.63
CA THR A 156 28.00 11.30 8.22
C THR A 156 29.25 10.89 7.43
N GLY A 157 29.06 10.29 6.26
CA GLY A 157 30.17 9.79 5.43
C GLY A 157 30.71 8.40 5.80
N SER A 158 30.27 7.77 6.90
CA SER A 158 30.72 6.42 7.31
C SER A 158 30.33 5.29 6.35
N GLY A 159 29.62 5.60 5.26
CA GLY A 159 29.22 4.62 4.25
C GLY A 159 27.96 3.81 4.61
N LYS A 160 27.10 4.29 5.51
CA LYS A 160 25.80 3.63 5.82
C LYS A 160 24.99 3.28 4.58
N THR A 161 25.01 4.15 3.57
CA THR A 161 24.29 3.94 2.32
C THR A 161 24.78 2.70 1.58
N GLU A 162 26.07 2.38 1.62
CA GLU A 162 26.60 1.17 0.98
C GLU A 162 26.09 -0.09 1.68
N ILE A 163 25.93 -0.06 3.00
CA ILE A 163 25.30 -1.17 3.75
C ILE A 163 23.86 -1.36 3.30
N TYR A 164 23.08 -0.26 3.13
CA TYR A 164 21.71 -0.34 2.63
C TYR A 164 21.64 -0.89 1.20
N LEU A 165 22.56 -0.48 0.32
CA LEU A 165 22.62 -0.96 -1.06
C LEU A 165 22.91 -2.47 -1.12
N GLN A 166 23.91 -2.96 -0.35
CA GLN A 166 24.24 -4.38 -0.31
C GLN A 166 23.18 -5.23 0.39
N LEU A 167 22.47 -4.66 1.38
CA LEU A 167 21.32 -5.32 1.97
C LEU A 167 20.15 -5.40 0.98
N ALA A 168 19.89 -4.31 0.25
CA ALA A 168 18.86 -4.26 -0.79
C ALA A 168 19.10 -5.30 -1.89
N GLU A 169 20.32 -5.41 -2.38
CA GLU A 169 20.74 -6.40 -3.37
C GLU A 169 20.31 -7.82 -2.99
N LYS A 170 20.54 -8.22 -1.74
CA LYS A 170 20.16 -9.54 -1.23
C LYS A 170 18.65 -9.78 -1.25
N PHE A 171 17.83 -8.74 -0.99
CA PHE A 171 16.38 -8.88 -1.03
C PHE A 171 15.85 -8.88 -2.47
N ILE A 172 16.46 -8.10 -3.36
CA ILE A 172 16.14 -8.08 -4.80
C ILE A 172 16.40 -9.47 -5.41
N GLN A 173 17.54 -10.10 -5.10
CA GLN A 173 17.85 -11.47 -5.54
C GLN A 173 16.84 -12.51 -5.07
N LYS A 174 16.10 -12.23 -4.00
CA LYS A 174 15.02 -13.07 -3.47
C LYS A 174 13.62 -12.66 -3.95
N ASN A 175 13.54 -11.80 -4.97
CA ASN A 175 12.28 -11.21 -5.46
C ASN A 175 11.44 -10.55 -4.33
N LYS A 176 12.11 -9.86 -3.39
CA LYS A 176 11.46 -9.13 -2.31
C LYS A 176 11.40 -7.63 -2.63
N SER A 177 10.29 -7.01 -2.28
CA SER A 177 10.15 -5.57 -2.34
C SER A 177 10.96 -4.87 -1.25
N ILE A 178 11.42 -3.65 -1.53
CA ILE A 178 12.18 -2.81 -0.61
C ILE A 178 11.50 -1.46 -0.53
N LEU A 179 11.23 -1.01 0.69
CA LEU A 179 10.71 0.32 0.96
C LEU A 179 11.80 1.16 1.67
N ILE A 180 12.14 2.30 1.08
CA ILE A 180 13.09 3.25 1.66
C ILE A 180 12.34 4.53 2.00
N LEU A 181 12.29 4.85 3.29
CA LEU A 181 11.71 6.09 3.78
C LEU A 181 12.79 7.15 3.92
N VAL A 182 12.54 8.31 3.35
CA VAL A 182 13.45 9.46 3.38
C VAL A 182 12.74 10.59 4.12
N PRO A 183 13.36 11.21 5.14
CA PRO A 183 12.69 12.22 5.99
C PRO A 183 12.29 13.48 5.22
N GLU A 184 13.04 13.84 4.18
CA GLU A 184 12.80 15.07 3.40
C GLU A 184 12.80 14.79 1.90
N ILE A 185 11.87 15.43 1.17
CA ILE A 185 11.75 15.30 -0.29
C ILE A 185 13.05 15.70 -1.00
N ASN A 186 13.76 16.69 -0.48
CA ASN A 186 15.01 17.20 -1.08
C ASN A 186 16.16 16.17 -1.06
N LEU A 187 16.10 15.17 -0.19
CA LEU A 187 17.09 14.09 -0.12
C LEU A 187 16.81 12.96 -1.13
N ILE A 188 15.57 12.89 -1.67
CA ILE A 188 15.17 11.82 -2.61
C ILE A 188 16.08 11.77 -3.83
N PRO A 189 16.44 12.87 -4.52
CA PRO A 189 17.30 12.80 -5.71
C PRO A 189 18.65 12.16 -5.43
N GLN A 190 19.27 12.48 -4.29
CA GLN A 190 20.58 11.92 -3.90
C GLN A 190 20.49 10.41 -3.62
N VAL A 191 19.49 10.00 -2.86
CA VAL A 191 19.26 8.58 -2.56
C VAL A 191 18.93 7.81 -3.84
N LEU A 192 18.00 8.34 -4.64
CA LEU A 192 17.58 7.72 -5.91
C LEU A 192 18.76 7.55 -6.88
N LYS A 193 19.65 8.57 -6.99
CA LYS A 193 20.84 8.46 -7.84
C LYS A 193 21.72 7.29 -7.41
N ARG A 194 22.02 7.13 -6.13
CA ARG A 194 22.84 6.03 -5.60
C ARG A 194 22.22 4.65 -5.91
N PHE A 195 20.89 4.53 -5.80
CA PHE A 195 20.19 3.30 -6.13
C PHE A 195 20.19 3.03 -7.64
N LYS A 196 19.98 4.06 -8.47
CA LYS A 196 20.06 3.93 -9.95
C LYS A 196 21.45 3.59 -10.46
N ASP A 197 22.50 4.10 -9.77
CA ASP A 197 23.89 3.76 -10.14
C ASP A 197 24.22 2.30 -9.82
N ARG A 198 23.50 1.70 -8.84
CA ARG A 198 23.72 0.33 -8.39
C ARG A 198 22.80 -0.68 -9.05
N PHE A 199 21.57 -0.33 -9.32
CA PHE A 199 20.54 -1.21 -9.85
C PHE A 199 20.01 -0.67 -11.17
N SER A 200 19.83 -1.56 -12.16
CA SER A 200 19.09 -1.24 -13.37
C SER A 200 17.60 -1.50 -13.14
N GLY A 201 16.75 -0.74 -13.79
CA GLY A 201 15.30 -0.89 -13.70
C GLY A 201 14.61 0.36 -13.15
N GLU A 202 13.29 0.28 -13.05
CA GLU A 202 12.49 1.40 -12.59
C GLU A 202 12.36 1.36 -11.04
N ILE A 203 12.72 2.47 -10.39
CA ILE A 203 12.56 2.66 -8.96
C ILE A 203 11.35 3.57 -8.73
N GLY A 204 10.36 3.09 -8.01
CA GLY A 204 9.19 3.87 -7.62
C GLY A 204 9.56 4.98 -6.63
N VAL A 205 9.12 6.20 -6.91
CA VAL A 205 9.26 7.34 -5.99
C VAL A 205 7.88 7.83 -5.63
N TYR A 206 7.61 8.05 -4.35
CA TYR A 206 6.30 8.49 -3.88
C TYR A 206 6.44 9.64 -2.86
N HIS A 207 5.88 10.80 -3.18
CA HIS A 207 5.88 11.96 -2.28
C HIS A 207 4.75 12.95 -2.61
N SER A 208 4.51 13.92 -1.70
CA SER A 208 3.37 14.85 -1.80
C SER A 208 3.42 15.81 -2.99
N ARG A 209 4.60 16.17 -3.51
CA ARG A 209 4.75 17.07 -4.67
C ARG A 209 4.43 16.40 -6.02
N GLN A 210 4.22 15.08 -6.04
CA GLN A 210 3.84 14.39 -7.27
C GLN A 210 2.37 14.62 -7.61
N THR A 211 2.06 14.58 -8.91
CA THR A 211 0.68 14.63 -9.41
C THR A 211 -0.09 13.39 -8.97
N PRO A 212 -1.42 13.46 -8.85
CA PRO A 212 -2.26 12.31 -8.53
C PRO A 212 -2.05 11.11 -9.49
N ASN A 213 -1.81 11.36 -10.78
CA ASN A 213 -1.53 10.31 -11.77
C ASN A 213 -0.17 9.63 -11.52
N GLN A 214 0.86 10.39 -11.21
CA GLN A 214 2.18 9.83 -10.87
C GLN A 214 2.11 8.94 -9.62
N ARG A 215 1.45 9.42 -8.56
CA ARG A 215 1.25 8.65 -7.33
C ARG A 215 0.44 7.36 -7.59
N LEU A 216 -0.61 7.46 -8.39
CA LEU A 216 -1.40 6.29 -8.76
C LEU A 216 -0.55 5.26 -9.52
N LYS A 217 0.27 5.69 -10.49
CA LYS A 217 1.17 4.80 -11.25
C LYS A 217 2.13 4.04 -10.33
N VAL A 218 2.75 4.72 -9.37
CA VAL A 218 3.67 4.09 -8.41
C VAL A 218 2.92 3.10 -7.52
N TRP A 219 1.78 3.49 -6.97
CA TRP A 219 0.97 2.64 -6.09
C TRP A 219 0.47 1.37 -6.78
N LEU A 220 0.16 1.43 -8.07
CA LEU A 220 -0.28 0.26 -8.84
C LEU A 220 0.85 -0.73 -9.15
N LYS A 221 2.11 -0.27 -9.10
CA LYS A 221 3.30 -1.07 -9.36
C LYS A 221 3.92 -1.65 -8.10
N SER A 222 3.59 -1.11 -6.92
CA SER A 222 4.08 -1.60 -5.61
C SER A 222 3.20 -2.72 -5.08
#